data_b5337001b4d3304beed2d8d245f5a2dc
#
_entry.id   b5337001b4d3304beed2d8d245f5a2dc
#
_cell.length_a   1.000
_cell.length_b   1.000
_cell.length_c   1.000
_cell.angle_alpha   90.00
_cell.angle_beta   90.00
_cell.angle_gamma   90.00
#
_symmetry.space_group_name_H-M   'P 1'
#
loop_
_entity.id
_entity.type
_entity.pdbx_description
1 polymer ?
#
loop_
_entity_poly.entity_id
_entity_poly.type
_entity_poly.pdbx_seq_one_letter_code
_entity_poly.pdbx_strand_id
1 'polypeptide(L)'
;MNYRITTLAENCVYGKGLQGEHGLSLLVETAEHKVLFDTGASDLFIRNARLMGIDLAEVDLVVLSHGHRDHTGGLHHFLKLNSRARIVCKKDI
;
A
#
# COMPACT_ATOMS: atom_id res chain seq x y z
N MET A 1 15.53 -0.29 17.56
CA MET A 1 15.05 -0.46 16.17
C MET A 1 13.87 0.44 15.94
N ASN A 2 13.93 1.25 14.89
CA ASN A 2 12.86 2.19 14.57
C ASN A 2 12.11 1.74 13.32
N TYR A 3 10.81 1.81 13.39
CA TYR A 3 9.97 1.57 12.22
C TYR A 3 8.76 2.51 12.27
N ARG A 4 8.15 2.72 11.13
CA ARG A 4 6.94 3.53 11.00
C ARG A 4 5.92 2.76 10.18
N ILE A 5 4.67 2.77 10.66
CA ILE A 5 3.54 2.20 9.93
C ILE A 5 2.61 3.34 9.55
N THR A 6 2.34 3.49 8.27
CA THR A 6 1.44 4.51 7.75
C THR A 6 0.26 3.82 7.08
N THR A 7 -0.96 4.16 7.48
CA THR A 7 -2.16 3.64 6.84
C THR A 7 -2.44 4.46 5.59
N LEU A 8 -2.40 3.80 4.43
CA LEU A 8 -2.63 4.45 3.14
C LEU A 8 -4.08 4.32 2.68
N ALA A 9 -4.76 3.24 3.04
CA ALA A 9 -6.16 3.02 2.73
C ALA A 9 -6.81 2.20 3.83
N GLU A 10 -7.96 2.66 4.30
CA GLU A 10 -8.83 1.92 5.18
C GLU A 10 -10.21 2.57 5.19
N ASN A 11 -11.14 1.97 5.92
CA ASN A 11 -12.53 2.42 5.95
C ASN A 11 -12.74 3.69 6.77
N CYS A 12 -11.83 4.03 7.69
CA CYS A 12 -11.88 5.24 8.51
C CYS A 12 -10.75 6.17 8.10
N VAL A 13 -11.03 7.48 8.05
CA VAL A 13 -10.06 8.46 7.55
C VAL A 13 -9.98 9.65 8.50
N TYR A 14 -8.75 10.03 8.83
CA TYR A 14 -8.44 11.28 9.53
C TYR A 14 -7.38 12.01 8.72
N GLY A 15 -7.69 13.22 8.32
CA GLY A 15 -6.74 14.02 7.56
C GLY A 15 -7.41 14.76 6.42
N LYS A 16 -6.96 16.00 6.21
CA LYS A 16 -7.55 16.86 5.19
C LYS A 16 -7.18 16.35 3.79
N GLY A 17 -8.19 16.15 2.95
CA GLY A 17 -7.99 15.71 1.58
C GLY A 17 -7.85 14.19 1.41
N LEU A 18 -7.67 13.45 2.51
CA LEU A 18 -7.58 11.99 2.43
C LEU A 18 -8.97 11.38 2.25
N GLN A 19 -9.00 10.22 1.62
CA GLN A 19 -10.24 9.48 1.38
C GLN A 19 -10.14 8.07 1.92
N GLY A 20 -11.29 7.49 2.26
CA GLY A 20 -11.38 6.10 2.72
C GLY A 20 -12.11 5.24 1.72
N GLU A 21 -11.94 3.93 1.85
CA GLU A 21 -12.69 2.95 1.07
C GLU A 21 -12.70 1.62 1.83
N HIS A 22 -13.57 0.70 1.41
CA HIS A 22 -13.54 -0.67 1.94
C HIS A 22 -12.31 -1.38 1.36
N GLY A 23 -11.22 -1.32 2.09
CA GLY A 23 -9.96 -1.88 1.65
C GLY A 23 -8.86 -1.52 2.63
N LEU A 24 -7.74 -2.20 2.53
CA LEU A 24 -6.60 -1.98 3.42
C LEU A 24 -5.31 -1.83 2.65
N SER A 25 -4.51 -0.84 3.01
CA SER A 25 -3.14 -0.71 2.54
C SER A 25 -2.31 -0.02 3.62
N LEU A 26 -1.22 -0.66 4.02
CA LEU A 26 -0.31 -0.14 5.03
C LEU A 26 1.10 -0.04 4.45
N LEU A 27 1.79 1.04 4.75
CA LEU A 27 3.21 1.16 4.43
C LEU A 27 4.02 1.00 5.70
N VAL A 28 4.91 0.03 5.72
CA VAL A 28 5.82 -0.24 6.84
C VAL A 28 7.22 0.17 6.42
N GLU A 29 7.79 1.14 7.11
CA GLU A 29 9.12 1.64 6.83
C GLU A 29 10.07 1.28 7.96
N THR A 30 11.20 0.68 7.60
CA THR A 30 12.31 0.41 8.52
C THR A 30 13.54 1.17 8.05
N ALA A 31 14.66 1.02 8.77
CA ALA A 31 15.91 1.68 8.36
C ALA A 31 16.39 1.19 6.98
N GLU A 32 16.04 -0.03 6.59
CA GLU A 32 16.57 -0.67 5.38
C GLU A 32 15.51 -0.93 4.30
N HIS A 33 14.23 -0.97 4.66
CA HIS A 33 13.18 -1.41 3.75
C HIS A 33 11.93 -0.56 3.82
N LYS A 34 11.22 -0.49 2.69
CA LYS A 34 9.87 0.04 2.63
C LYS A 34 8.97 -1.05 2.09
N VAL A 35 8.04 -1.51 2.92
CA VAL A 35 7.17 -2.64 2.63
C VAL A 35 5.73 -2.15 2.51
N LEU A 36 5.11 -2.44 1.36
CA LEU A 36 3.70 -2.18 1.16
C LEU A 36 2.93 -3.45 1.50
N PHE A 37 2.05 -3.35 2.50
CA PHE A 37 1.20 -4.46 2.91
C PHE A 37 -0.20 -4.21 2.40
N ASP A 38 -0.64 -5.01 1.42
CA ASP A 38 -1.90 -4.89 0.70
C ASP A 38 -2.04 -3.55 -0.06
N THR A 39 -2.96 -3.47 -0.98
CA THR A 39 -3.08 -2.33 -1.90
C THR A 39 -4.45 -1.65 -1.88
N GLY A 40 -5.36 -2.09 -1.02
CA GLY A 40 -6.72 -1.62 -1.06
C GLY A 40 -7.47 -2.12 -2.30
N ALA A 41 -8.64 -1.56 -2.56
CA ALA A 41 -9.51 -2.01 -3.65
C ALA A 41 -9.28 -1.25 -4.96
N SER A 42 -8.59 -0.11 -4.91
CA SER A 42 -8.43 0.79 -6.06
C SER A 42 -7.09 1.51 -5.99
N ASP A 43 -6.95 2.61 -6.71
CA ASP A 43 -5.76 3.46 -6.63
C ASP A 43 -5.79 4.45 -5.45
N LEU A 44 -6.76 4.32 -4.57
CA LEU A 44 -6.93 5.26 -3.46
C LEU A 44 -5.67 5.38 -2.59
N PHE A 45 -5.03 4.24 -2.29
CA PHE A 45 -3.81 4.24 -1.46
C PHE A 45 -2.70 5.07 -2.11
N ILE A 46 -2.62 5.10 -3.45
CA ILE A 46 -1.63 5.90 -4.17
C ILE A 46 -1.95 7.38 -4.05
N ARG A 47 -3.22 7.74 -4.18
CA ARG A 47 -3.65 9.14 -4.04
C ARG A 47 -3.41 9.66 -2.64
N ASN A 48 -3.72 8.85 -1.63
CA ASN A 48 -3.47 9.21 -0.24
C ASN A 48 -1.97 9.33 0.05
N ALA A 49 -1.16 8.40 -0.47
CA ALA A 49 0.30 8.47 -0.30
C ALA A 49 0.85 9.77 -0.90
N ARG A 50 0.36 10.14 -2.07
CA ARG A 50 0.80 11.37 -2.73
C ARG A 50 0.46 12.60 -1.89
N LEU A 51 -0.73 12.64 -1.29
CA LEU A 51 -1.13 13.73 -0.42
C LEU A 51 -0.28 13.79 0.84
N MET A 52 0.22 12.66 1.31
CA MET A 52 1.08 12.58 2.49
C MET A 52 2.56 12.78 2.16
N GLY A 53 2.91 13.03 0.89
CA GLY A 53 4.30 13.21 0.49
C GLY A 53 5.11 11.92 0.46
N ILE A 54 4.46 10.79 0.31
CA ILE A 54 5.11 9.47 0.30
C ILE A 54 5.34 9.03 -1.14
N ASP A 55 6.58 8.66 -1.46
CA ASP A 55 6.95 8.16 -2.78
C ASP A 55 6.91 6.64 -2.81
N LEU A 56 5.86 6.07 -3.39
CA LEU A 56 5.70 4.62 -3.48
C LEU A 56 6.66 3.96 -4.47
N ALA A 57 7.34 4.74 -5.31
CA ALA A 57 8.38 4.19 -6.18
C ALA A 57 9.58 3.66 -5.40
N GLU A 58 9.72 4.06 -4.14
CA GLU A 58 10.79 3.60 -3.27
C GLU A 58 10.48 2.30 -2.53
N VAL A 59 9.25 1.79 -2.64
CA VAL A 59 8.88 0.51 -2.01
C VAL A 59 9.70 -0.63 -2.64
N ASP A 60 10.26 -1.49 -1.81
CA ASP A 60 11.08 -2.60 -2.28
C ASP A 60 10.42 -3.97 -2.10
N LEU A 61 9.33 -4.05 -1.34
CA LEU A 61 8.62 -5.30 -1.10
C LEU A 61 7.13 -5.03 -0.95
N VAL A 62 6.32 -5.83 -1.65
CA VAL A 62 4.87 -5.84 -1.49
C VAL A 62 4.46 -7.18 -0.91
N VAL A 63 3.68 -7.17 0.15
CA VAL A 63 3.13 -8.37 0.77
C VAL A 63 1.62 -8.33 0.62
N LEU A 64 1.05 -9.37 0.01
CA LEU A 64 -0.39 -9.50 -0.14
C LEU A 64 -0.91 -10.54 0.85
N SER A 65 -1.82 -10.13 1.72
CA SER A 65 -2.30 -10.97 2.81
C SER A 65 -3.22 -12.08 2.31
N HIS A 66 -4.07 -11.76 1.32
CA HIS A 66 -4.99 -12.74 0.72
C HIS A 66 -5.53 -12.15 -0.59
N GLY A 67 -6.25 -12.97 -1.36
CA GLY A 67 -6.65 -12.61 -2.72
C GLY A 67 -7.92 -11.81 -2.87
N HIS A 68 -8.51 -11.32 -1.78
CA HIS A 68 -9.72 -10.52 -1.86
C HIS A 68 -9.45 -9.15 -2.46
N ARG A 69 -10.39 -8.68 -3.26
CA ARG A 69 -10.24 -7.45 -4.02
C ARG A 69 -9.96 -6.20 -3.17
N ASP A 70 -10.53 -6.15 -1.96
CA ASP A 70 -10.32 -5.02 -1.06
C ASP A 70 -8.88 -4.94 -0.52
N HIS A 71 -8.07 -5.95 -0.80
CA HIS A 71 -6.65 -5.99 -0.41
C HIS A 71 -5.71 -6.02 -1.62
N THR A 72 -6.18 -6.47 -2.78
CA THR A 72 -5.33 -6.65 -3.97
C THR A 72 -5.76 -5.80 -5.17
N GLY A 73 -6.91 -5.12 -5.08
CA GLY A 73 -7.48 -4.40 -6.22
C GLY A 73 -6.62 -3.26 -6.75
N GLY A 74 -5.75 -2.70 -5.90
CA GLY A 74 -4.86 -1.62 -6.30
C GLY A 74 -3.53 -2.06 -6.87
N LEU A 75 -3.25 -3.36 -6.90
CA LEU A 75 -1.91 -3.83 -7.29
C LEU A 75 -1.50 -3.41 -8.70
N HIS A 76 -2.41 -3.49 -9.67
CA HIS A 76 -2.07 -3.13 -11.03
C HIS A 76 -1.75 -1.64 -11.19
N HIS A 77 -2.36 -0.79 -10.37
CA HIS A 77 -2.00 0.63 -10.34
C HIS A 77 -0.60 0.84 -9.77
N PHE A 78 -0.26 0.09 -8.72
CA PHE A 78 1.06 0.16 -8.11
C PHE A 78 2.15 -0.27 -9.10
N LEU A 79 1.91 -1.33 -9.86
CA LEU A 79 2.90 -1.85 -10.81
C LEU A 79 3.22 -0.88 -11.94
N LYS A 80 2.35 0.09 -12.20
CA LYS A 80 2.62 1.12 -13.20
C LYS A 80 3.65 2.15 -12.72
N LEU A 81 3.78 2.33 -11.41
CA LEU A 81 4.70 3.33 -10.86
C LEU A 81 5.92 2.73 -10.17
N ASN A 82 5.94 1.43 -9.98
CA ASN A 82 7.06 0.76 -9.33
C ASN A 82 7.31 -0.57 -10.04
N SER A 83 8.46 -0.69 -10.70
CA SER A 83 8.82 -1.88 -11.48
C SER A 83 9.87 -2.75 -10.78
N ARG A 84 10.32 -2.37 -9.58
CA ARG A 84 11.43 -3.05 -8.91
C ARG A 84 11.04 -3.81 -7.65
N ALA A 85 9.90 -3.53 -7.07
CA ALA A 85 9.47 -4.16 -5.82
C ALA A 85 9.23 -5.66 -6.05
N ARG A 86 9.65 -6.46 -5.07
CA ARG A 86 9.31 -7.88 -5.05
C ARG A 86 7.92 -8.05 -4.47
N ILE A 87 7.17 -9.01 -5.00
CA ILE A 87 5.81 -9.27 -4.55
C ILE A 87 5.77 -10.63 -3.89
N VAL A 88 5.30 -10.66 -2.65
CA VAL A 88 5.16 -11.88 -1.87
C VAL A 88 3.68 -12.10 -1.59
N CYS A 89 3.16 -13.25 -1.95
CA CYS A 89 1.78 -13.60 -1.72
C CYS A 89 1.65 -15.10 -1.52
N LYS A 90 0.48 -15.52 -1.04
CA LYS A 90 0.21 -16.96 -0.96
C LYS A 90 0.10 -17.57 -2.35
N LYS A 91 0.42 -18.86 -2.43
CA LYS A 91 0.43 -19.59 -3.71
C LYS A 91 -0.90 -19.54 -4.44
N ASP A 92 -2.00 -19.49 -3.73
CA ASP A 92 -3.34 -19.57 -4.31
C ASP A 92 -4.08 -18.22 -4.37
N ILE A 93 -3.36 -17.14 -4.30
CA ILE A 93 -3.92 -15.82 -4.54
C ILE A 93 -4.11 -15.58 -6.04
#